data_139bda40c96b4cbb692dacdd1740a5c8
#
_entry.id   139bda40c96b4cbb692dacdd1740a5c8
#
_cell.length_a   1.000
_cell.length_b   1.000
_cell.length_c   1.000
_cell.angle_alpha   90.00
_cell.angle_beta   90.00
_cell.angle_gamma   90.00
#
_symmetry.space_group_name_H-M   'P 1'
#
loop_
_entity.id
_entity.type
_entity.pdbx_description
1 polymer ?
#
loop_
_entity_poly.entity_id
_entity_poly.type
_entity_poly.pdbx_seq_one_letter_code
_entity_poly.pdbx_strand_id
1 'polypeptide(L)'
;MEQGSRRRSPDVFDFEGDGDDARDWLDRAYGSSLGLHGRMGTVHHRRREREGVAFDRLCIDAPVRFDAEPMPALVVVDVLGGQIEYTHQSVTDRGSEGDTVLASGWGMPFSGRGNGYDVRNTSVSLEVLDAAIADIDPDRTSADLAFTSFVPRSRAAAAQWRAVVDRLSVTPEVAHTPIGQGDASRLLAYSLLHTFENNVVGDDRGAVRDARDATQSVVRLAQRVIGERAGDDLAMSDLARECHVTSRALQYAFRRHLDCTPHAYLRQVRLDLVHQVLRDGSVSNVGDAAARYGFYNPGRFAAEYRLMFEENPGQTLVRSTA
;
A
#
# COMPACT_ATOMS: atom_id res chain seq x y z
N MET A 1 40.59 34.11 -7.51
CA MET A 1 39.14 34.14 -7.25
C MET A 1 38.73 32.77 -6.81
N GLU A 2 38.81 32.52 -5.49
CA GLU A 2 38.44 31.23 -4.86
C GLU A 2 36.94 31.20 -4.63
N GLN A 3 36.23 30.33 -5.34
CA GLN A 3 34.87 29.99 -4.99
C GLN A 3 34.95 28.93 -3.87
N GLY A 4 34.82 29.41 -2.64
CA GLY A 4 34.72 28.54 -1.47
C GLY A 4 33.46 27.65 -1.56
N SER A 5 33.71 26.36 -1.67
CA SER A 5 32.71 25.32 -1.45
C SER A 5 32.11 25.50 -0.05
N ARG A 6 30.90 26.04 0.04
CA ARG A 6 30.13 26.05 1.29
C ARG A 6 29.78 24.64 1.65
N ARG A 7 30.49 24.08 2.63
CA ARG A 7 30.10 22.85 3.31
C ARG A 7 28.70 23.07 3.92
N ARG A 8 27.69 22.41 3.39
CA ARG A 8 26.36 22.37 4.03
C ARG A 8 26.50 21.56 5.32
N SER A 9 26.31 22.19 6.45
CA SER A 9 26.03 21.49 7.72
C SER A 9 24.73 20.70 7.55
N PRO A 10 24.54 19.55 8.22
CA PRO A 10 23.25 18.87 8.23
C PRO A 10 22.19 19.86 8.72
N ASP A 11 21.09 19.95 7.98
CA ASP A 11 19.99 20.80 8.40
C ASP A 11 19.38 20.19 9.66
N VAL A 12 19.57 20.84 10.79
CA VAL A 12 19.01 20.46 12.08
C VAL A 12 17.87 21.41 12.38
N PHE A 13 16.69 20.86 12.54
CA PHE A 13 15.49 21.57 12.92
C PHE A 13 15.12 21.16 14.35
N ASP A 14 14.83 22.10 15.21
CA ASP A 14 14.40 21.87 16.58
C ASP A 14 13.19 22.77 16.85
N PHE A 15 12.10 22.20 17.35
CA PHE A 15 10.85 22.90 17.60
C PHE A 15 10.23 22.42 18.91
N GLU A 16 9.77 23.39 19.69
CA GLU A 16 8.92 23.17 20.85
C GLU A 16 7.78 24.18 20.79
N GLY A 17 6.53 23.67 20.82
CA GLY A 17 5.34 24.51 20.72
C GLY A 17 4.05 23.71 20.82
N ASP A 18 2.93 24.39 20.67
CA ASP A 18 1.60 23.80 20.74
C ASP A 18 0.66 24.38 19.66
N GLY A 19 -0.58 23.90 19.65
CA GLY A 19 -1.66 24.47 18.84
C GLY A 19 -1.39 24.47 17.34
N ASP A 20 -1.74 25.57 16.67
CA ASP A 20 -1.66 25.71 15.23
C ASP A 20 -0.21 25.88 14.75
N ASP A 21 0.65 26.51 15.55
CA ASP A 21 2.07 26.66 15.23
C ASP A 21 2.75 25.29 15.11
N ALA A 22 2.38 24.34 15.96
CA ALA A 22 2.88 22.97 15.90
C ALA A 22 2.39 22.21 14.65
N ARG A 23 1.14 22.43 14.23
CA ARG A 23 0.60 21.85 12.98
C ARG A 23 1.35 22.37 11.77
N ASP A 24 1.43 23.68 11.63
CA ASP A 24 2.13 24.33 10.52
C ASP A 24 3.61 23.95 10.46
N TRP A 25 4.22 23.75 11.62
CA TRP A 25 5.60 23.29 11.69
C TRP A 25 5.75 21.86 11.18
N LEU A 26 4.92 20.93 11.65
CA LEU A 26 5.00 19.53 11.26
C LEU A 26 4.68 19.32 9.78
N ASP A 27 3.68 20.02 9.22
CA ASP A 27 3.37 19.97 7.80
C ASP A 27 4.57 20.41 6.95
N ARG A 28 5.25 21.50 7.35
CA ARG A 28 6.48 21.94 6.66
C ARG A 28 7.64 20.96 6.82
N ALA A 29 7.80 20.39 8.01
CA ALA A 29 8.90 19.46 8.29
C ALA A 29 8.80 18.15 7.48
N TYR A 30 7.60 17.69 7.24
CA TYR A 30 7.35 16.45 6.47
C TYR A 30 7.08 16.70 4.98
N GLY A 31 6.94 17.95 4.57
CA GLY A 31 6.67 18.32 3.17
C GLY A 31 5.31 17.81 2.65
N SER A 32 4.37 17.58 3.57
CA SER A 32 3.04 17.05 3.29
C SER A 32 2.08 17.51 4.38
N SER A 33 0.80 17.66 4.04
CA SER A 33 -0.23 17.91 5.05
C SER A 33 -0.45 16.64 5.88
N LEU A 34 -0.22 16.75 7.18
CA LEU A 34 -0.46 15.66 8.13
C LEU A 34 -1.92 15.61 8.59
N GLY A 35 -2.73 16.64 8.31
CA GLY A 35 -4.13 16.68 8.70
C GLY A 35 -4.34 16.41 10.19
N LEU A 36 -3.57 17.05 11.06
CA LEU A 36 -3.59 16.80 12.51
C LEU A 36 -4.88 17.33 13.14
N HIS A 37 -5.60 16.47 13.83
CA HIS A 37 -6.89 16.76 14.45
C HIS A 37 -6.84 16.67 15.98
N GLY A 38 -7.69 17.44 16.61
CA GLY A 38 -7.83 17.48 18.07
C GLY A 38 -7.03 18.60 18.71
N ARG A 39 -6.98 18.59 20.03
CA ARG A 39 -6.18 19.56 20.79
C ARG A 39 -4.73 19.08 20.79
N MET A 40 -3.88 19.83 20.14
CA MET A 40 -2.44 19.60 20.23
C MET A 40 -1.96 19.96 21.64
N GLY A 41 -1.34 19.01 22.32
CA GLY A 41 -0.55 19.27 23.50
C GLY A 41 0.82 19.86 23.11
N THR A 42 1.76 19.86 24.05
CA THR A 42 3.12 20.27 23.75
C THR A 42 3.74 19.29 22.75
N VAL A 43 4.33 19.84 21.69
CA VAL A 43 5.05 19.11 20.65
C VAL A 43 6.53 19.42 20.78
N HIS A 44 7.32 18.40 20.95
CA HIS A 44 8.78 18.48 20.83
C HIS A 44 9.19 17.71 19.58
N HIS A 45 9.77 18.40 18.61
CA HIS A 45 10.22 17.83 17.37
C HIS A 45 11.65 18.23 17.07
N ARG A 46 12.52 17.23 16.93
CA ARG A 46 13.89 17.39 16.47
C ARG A 46 14.11 16.57 15.22
N ARG A 47 14.49 17.23 14.12
CA ARG A 47 14.76 16.62 12.82
C ARG A 47 16.18 16.88 12.38
N ARG A 48 16.84 15.86 11.87
CA ARG A 48 18.12 15.95 11.17
C ARG A 48 17.93 15.38 9.77
N GLU A 49 18.23 16.17 8.77
CA GLU A 49 18.08 15.77 7.36
C GLU A 49 19.44 15.72 6.67
N ARG A 50 19.65 14.70 5.86
CA ARG A 50 20.87 14.48 5.08
C ARG A 50 20.53 13.71 3.82
N GLU A 51 20.89 14.24 2.65
CA GLU A 51 20.89 13.55 1.35
C GLU A 51 19.78 12.49 1.17
N GLY A 52 18.53 12.92 1.26
CA GLY A 52 17.37 12.06 1.07
C GLY A 52 17.02 11.13 2.25
N VAL A 53 17.65 11.34 3.42
CA VAL A 53 17.31 10.64 4.66
C VAL A 53 17.07 11.65 5.78
N ALA A 54 16.02 11.43 6.57
CA ALA A 54 15.76 12.22 7.76
C ALA A 54 15.55 11.35 8.99
N PHE A 55 16.05 11.83 10.12
CA PHE A 55 15.89 11.24 11.45
C PHE A 55 15.16 12.23 12.34
N ASP A 56 13.97 11.82 12.80
CA ASP A 56 13.12 12.65 13.63
C ASP A 56 12.97 12.04 15.03
N ARG A 57 12.98 12.88 16.03
CA ARG A 57 12.41 12.58 17.35
C ARG A 57 11.17 13.43 17.48
N LEU A 58 10.00 12.82 17.59
CA LEU A 58 8.73 13.50 17.75
C LEU A 58 8.04 13.02 19.04
N CYS A 59 7.76 13.97 19.93
CA CYS A 59 6.98 13.74 21.13
C CYS A 59 5.76 14.68 21.13
N ILE A 60 4.57 14.13 21.32
CA ILE A 60 3.32 14.89 21.45
C ILE A 60 2.63 14.47 22.75
N ASP A 61 2.53 15.38 23.68
CA ASP A 61 1.93 15.14 25.01
C ASP A 61 0.39 15.34 24.97
N ALA A 62 -0.27 14.64 24.05
CA ALA A 62 -1.74 14.62 23.95
C ALA A 62 -2.19 13.47 23.04
N PRO A 63 -3.45 13.05 23.14
CA PRO A 63 -4.06 12.21 22.12
C PRO A 63 -4.12 12.95 20.78
N VAL A 64 -3.56 12.34 19.73
CA VAL A 64 -3.53 12.92 18.39
C VAL A 64 -4.22 11.99 17.39
N ARG A 65 -4.88 12.59 16.41
CA ARG A 65 -5.36 11.92 15.18
C ARG A 65 -4.84 12.67 13.99
N PHE A 66 -4.57 11.93 12.94
CA PHE A 66 -4.10 12.53 11.69
C PHE A 66 -4.64 11.78 10.48
N ASP A 67 -4.83 12.53 9.39
CA ASP A 67 -5.19 12.05 8.07
C ASP A 67 -4.16 12.62 7.09
N ALA A 68 -3.05 11.89 6.91
CA ALA A 68 -1.91 12.40 6.17
C ALA A 68 -2.08 12.19 4.66
N GLU A 69 -1.74 13.23 3.91
CA GLU A 69 -1.54 13.16 2.47
C GLU A 69 -0.31 12.28 2.14
N PRO A 70 -0.18 11.79 0.89
CA PRO A 70 0.97 11.01 0.48
C PRO A 70 2.29 11.75 0.75
N MET A 71 3.22 11.08 1.40
CA MET A 71 4.55 11.64 1.70
C MET A 71 5.54 11.35 0.57
N PRO A 72 6.51 12.26 0.31
CA PRO A 72 7.55 12.06 -0.71
C PRO A 72 8.66 11.10 -0.26
N ALA A 73 8.44 10.31 0.79
CA ALA A 73 9.40 9.40 1.38
C ALA A 73 8.70 8.22 2.06
N LEU A 74 9.41 7.10 2.22
CA LEU A 74 9.01 6.06 3.16
C LEU A 74 9.38 6.47 4.58
N VAL A 75 8.45 6.28 5.51
CA VAL A 75 8.64 6.61 6.92
C VAL A 75 8.51 5.35 7.76
N VAL A 76 9.60 4.98 8.42
CA VAL A 76 9.62 3.92 9.44
C VAL A 76 9.55 4.57 10.81
N VAL A 77 8.67 4.07 11.65
CA VAL A 77 8.43 4.58 13.00
C VAL A 77 8.87 3.56 14.04
N ASP A 78 9.82 3.93 14.87
CA ASP A 78 10.16 3.21 16.09
C ASP A 78 9.39 3.85 17.26
N VAL A 79 8.53 3.10 17.92
CA VAL A 79 7.72 3.56 19.06
C VAL A 79 8.57 3.50 20.31
N LEU A 80 8.79 4.65 20.94
CA LEU A 80 9.62 4.80 22.12
C LEU A 80 8.80 4.95 23.39
N GLY A 81 7.52 5.33 23.24
CA GLY A 81 6.55 5.41 24.31
C GLY A 81 5.14 5.66 23.77
N GLY A 82 4.13 5.26 24.54
CA GLY A 82 2.74 5.36 24.13
C GLY A 82 2.27 4.22 23.22
N GLN A 83 1.18 4.47 22.55
CA GLN A 83 0.57 3.56 21.57
C GLN A 83 0.16 4.33 20.33
N ILE A 84 0.38 3.72 19.18
CA ILE A 84 0.03 4.28 17.88
C ILE A 84 -0.78 3.27 17.08
N GLU A 85 -1.74 3.78 16.31
CA GLU A 85 -2.46 3.00 15.30
C GLU A 85 -2.29 3.71 13.96
N TYR A 86 -1.96 2.95 12.94
CA TYR A 86 -1.91 3.40 11.55
C TYR A 86 -2.92 2.63 10.73
N THR A 87 -3.66 3.35 9.90
CA THR A 87 -4.64 2.77 8.98
C THR A 87 -4.23 3.09 7.55
N HIS A 88 -3.96 2.03 6.80
CA HIS A 88 -3.69 2.08 5.36
C HIS A 88 -4.86 1.42 4.63
N GLN A 89 -5.63 2.21 3.89
CA GLN A 89 -6.86 1.73 3.24
C GLN A 89 -7.84 1.10 4.25
N SER A 90 -7.89 -0.22 4.37
CA SER A 90 -8.77 -0.97 5.28
C SER A 90 -8.02 -1.77 6.34
N VAL A 91 -6.68 -1.64 6.42
CA VAL A 91 -5.84 -2.37 7.37
C VAL A 91 -5.36 -1.42 8.44
N THR A 92 -5.60 -1.76 9.69
CA THR A 92 -5.11 -1.02 10.85
C THR A 92 -4.06 -1.84 11.56
N ASP A 93 -2.85 -1.29 11.64
CA ASP A 93 -1.75 -1.83 12.41
C ASP A 93 -1.56 -1.04 13.69
N ARG A 94 -1.11 -1.70 14.75
CA ARG A 94 -0.85 -1.10 16.05
C ARG A 94 0.61 -1.27 16.42
N GLY A 95 1.18 -0.22 16.99
CA GLY A 95 2.50 -0.23 17.58
C GLY A 95 2.46 0.22 19.03
N SER A 96 3.21 -0.46 19.88
CA SER A 96 3.45 -0.13 21.28
C SER A 96 4.94 0.12 21.50
N GLU A 97 5.32 0.59 22.67
CA GLU A 97 6.71 0.80 23.04
C GLU A 97 7.59 -0.41 22.68
N GLY A 98 8.68 -0.17 21.94
CA GLY A 98 9.60 -1.17 21.44
C GLY A 98 9.24 -1.75 20.07
N ASP A 99 8.06 -1.42 19.50
CA ASP A 99 7.69 -1.85 18.16
C ASP A 99 8.28 -0.93 17.09
N THR A 100 8.45 -1.49 15.91
CA THR A 100 8.85 -0.79 14.69
C THR A 100 7.77 -1.04 13.64
N VAL A 101 7.31 0.01 12.96
CA VAL A 101 6.27 -0.09 11.93
C VAL A 101 6.63 0.77 10.72
N LEU A 102 6.24 0.34 9.53
CA LEU A 102 6.27 1.18 8.34
C LEU A 102 5.00 2.02 8.30
N ALA A 103 5.12 3.32 8.57
CA ALA A 103 3.98 4.20 8.75
C ALA A 103 3.36 4.65 7.43
N SER A 104 4.16 4.83 6.40
CA SER A 104 3.67 5.29 5.10
C SER A 104 4.25 4.49 3.95
N GLY A 105 3.37 4.15 2.99
CA GLY A 105 3.79 3.89 1.63
C GLY A 105 3.67 5.19 0.83
N TRP A 106 4.57 5.46 -0.12
CA TRP A 106 4.40 6.61 -1.02
C TRP A 106 3.17 6.43 -1.92
N GLY A 107 2.61 7.56 -2.34
CA GLY A 107 1.48 7.58 -3.24
C GLY A 107 0.15 7.14 -2.64
N MET A 108 0.09 6.89 -1.33
CA MET A 108 -1.15 6.52 -0.65
C MET A 108 -1.35 7.37 0.61
N PRO A 109 -2.54 7.98 0.78
CA PRO A 109 -2.88 8.61 2.04
C PRO A 109 -2.98 7.55 3.15
N PHE A 110 -2.67 7.94 4.36
CA PHE A 110 -2.79 7.10 5.54
C PHE A 110 -3.30 7.90 6.72
N SER A 111 -4.00 7.24 7.62
CA SER A 111 -4.50 7.87 8.83
C SER A 111 -3.99 7.15 10.07
N GLY A 112 -4.07 7.82 11.21
CA GLY A 112 -3.70 7.19 12.45
C GLY A 112 -4.14 7.96 13.69
N ARG A 113 -3.88 7.33 14.82
CA ARG A 113 -4.10 7.92 16.13
C ARG A 113 -3.04 7.45 17.11
N GLY A 114 -2.71 8.31 18.04
CA GLY A 114 -1.83 7.99 19.16
C GLY A 114 -2.39 8.53 20.47
N ASN A 115 -2.04 7.85 21.55
CA ASN A 115 -2.33 8.29 22.90
C ASN A 115 -1.01 8.43 23.65
N GLY A 116 -0.49 9.67 23.73
CA GLY A 116 0.89 9.92 24.13
C GLY A 116 1.88 9.44 23.03
N TYR A 117 2.29 10.35 22.19
CA TYR A 117 3.08 10.04 21.01
C TYR A 117 4.56 10.31 21.30
N ASP A 118 5.37 9.27 21.46
CA ASP A 118 6.81 9.39 21.58
C ASP A 118 7.46 8.41 20.60
N VAL A 119 7.97 8.94 19.50
CA VAL A 119 8.45 8.13 18.38
C VAL A 119 9.76 8.67 17.82
N ARG A 120 10.50 7.76 17.21
CA ARG A 120 11.56 8.09 16.28
C ARG A 120 11.12 7.75 14.87
N ASN A 121 11.01 8.75 14.01
CA ASN A 121 10.74 8.55 12.59
C ASN A 121 12.05 8.53 11.82
N THR A 122 12.13 7.64 10.85
CA THR A 122 13.23 7.61 9.89
C THR A 122 12.62 7.63 8.50
N SER A 123 12.89 8.72 7.77
CA SER A 123 12.38 8.92 6.40
C SER A 123 13.47 8.61 5.39
N VAL A 124 13.12 7.86 4.33
CA VAL A 124 14.01 7.54 3.21
C VAL A 124 13.34 8.01 1.93
N SER A 125 13.99 8.93 1.19
CA SER A 125 13.45 9.48 -0.07
C SER A 125 13.38 8.42 -1.18
N LEU A 126 12.54 8.68 -2.17
CA LEU A 126 12.41 7.80 -3.34
C LEU A 126 13.72 7.68 -4.11
N GLU A 127 14.49 8.76 -4.24
CA GLU A 127 15.79 8.74 -4.94
C GLU A 127 16.79 7.78 -4.30
N VAL A 128 16.86 7.77 -2.96
CA VAL A 128 17.72 6.84 -2.22
C VAL A 128 17.24 5.41 -2.36
N LEU A 129 15.94 5.20 -2.38
CA LEU A 129 15.34 3.88 -2.60
C LEU A 129 15.55 3.39 -4.03
N ASP A 130 15.38 4.25 -5.04
CA ASP A 130 15.63 3.92 -6.44
C ASP A 130 17.07 3.47 -6.64
N ALA A 131 18.03 4.19 -6.05
CA ALA A 131 19.43 3.80 -6.13
C ALA A 131 19.69 2.42 -5.48
N ALA A 132 19.10 2.14 -4.31
CA ALA A 132 19.26 0.86 -3.64
C ALA A 132 18.54 -0.29 -4.36
N ILE A 133 17.39 -0.03 -4.97
CA ILE A 133 16.64 -1.01 -5.77
C ILE A 133 17.39 -1.34 -7.05
N ALA A 134 17.92 -0.34 -7.74
CA ALA A 134 18.69 -0.54 -8.98
C ALA A 134 19.95 -1.39 -8.78
N ASP A 135 20.56 -1.36 -7.60
CA ASP A 135 21.69 -2.24 -7.25
C ASP A 135 21.25 -3.71 -7.06
N ILE A 136 19.98 -3.96 -6.71
CA ILE A 136 19.42 -5.31 -6.51
C ILE A 136 18.83 -5.83 -7.84
N ASP A 137 18.04 -5.01 -8.51
CA ASP A 137 17.34 -5.31 -9.76
C ASP A 137 17.30 -4.02 -10.62
N PRO A 138 18.22 -3.91 -11.62
CA PRO A 138 18.34 -2.72 -12.45
C PRO A 138 17.09 -2.36 -13.29
N ASP A 139 16.19 -3.32 -13.47
CA ASP A 139 14.96 -3.14 -14.25
C ASP A 139 13.78 -2.63 -13.40
N ARG A 140 14.02 -2.35 -12.10
CA ARG A 140 13.00 -1.90 -11.14
C ARG A 140 13.32 -0.54 -10.55
N THR A 141 12.26 0.14 -10.14
CA THR A 141 12.29 1.41 -9.42
C THR A 141 11.44 1.34 -8.15
N SER A 142 11.47 2.39 -7.34
CA SER A 142 10.59 2.52 -6.19
C SER A 142 9.10 2.51 -6.57
N ALA A 143 8.74 2.88 -7.79
CA ALA A 143 7.36 2.78 -8.28
C ALA A 143 6.85 1.33 -8.35
N ASP A 144 7.76 0.37 -8.51
CA ASP A 144 7.45 -1.06 -8.55
C ASP A 144 7.46 -1.72 -7.17
N LEU A 145 7.95 -1.01 -6.15
CA LEU A 145 8.08 -1.54 -4.79
C LEU A 145 6.70 -1.67 -4.13
N ALA A 146 6.41 -2.85 -3.64
CA ALA A 146 5.20 -3.16 -2.90
C ALA A 146 5.54 -3.93 -1.62
N PHE A 147 5.03 -3.47 -0.50
CA PHE A 147 5.15 -4.17 0.77
C PHE A 147 3.95 -5.09 0.98
N THR A 148 4.21 -6.30 1.48
CA THR A 148 3.17 -7.27 1.84
C THR A 148 2.77 -7.15 3.31
N SER A 149 3.64 -6.51 4.12
CA SER A 149 3.41 -6.26 5.55
C SER A 149 4.05 -4.94 5.96
N PHE A 150 3.38 -4.22 6.85
CA PHE A 150 3.87 -2.97 7.45
C PHE A 150 4.57 -3.18 8.81
N VAL A 151 4.62 -4.44 9.27
CA VAL A 151 5.44 -4.82 10.45
C VAL A 151 6.70 -5.53 9.99
N PRO A 152 7.80 -5.45 10.76
CA PRO A 152 9.04 -6.14 10.43
C PRO A 152 8.83 -7.65 10.29
N ARG A 153 9.54 -8.27 9.35
CA ARG A 153 9.46 -9.72 9.11
C ARG A 153 9.87 -10.57 10.33
N SER A 154 10.58 -10.00 11.28
CA SER A 154 10.92 -10.63 12.55
C SER A 154 11.38 -9.63 13.59
N ARG A 155 11.39 -10.02 14.88
CA ARG A 155 11.99 -9.23 15.97
C ARG A 155 13.48 -8.97 15.74
N ALA A 156 14.21 -9.91 15.17
CA ALA A 156 15.62 -9.76 14.83
C ALA A 156 15.81 -8.69 13.74
N ALA A 157 14.97 -8.68 12.70
CA ALA A 157 15.01 -7.66 11.66
C ALA A 157 14.71 -6.26 12.22
N ALA A 158 13.71 -6.12 13.10
CA ALA A 158 13.46 -4.86 13.80
C ALA A 158 14.63 -4.40 14.65
N ALA A 159 15.29 -5.32 15.36
CA ALA A 159 16.48 -4.99 16.18
C ALA A 159 17.67 -4.54 15.32
N GLN A 160 17.87 -5.19 14.17
CA GLN A 160 18.92 -4.79 13.21
C GLN A 160 18.65 -3.42 12.62
N TRP A 161 17.39 -3.15 12.22
CA TRP A 161 16.96 -1.83 11.77
C TRP A 161 17.31 -0.76 12.80
N ARG A 162 16.85 -0.91 14.03
CA ARG A 162 17.13 0.05 15.11
C ARG A 162 18.62 0.27 15.34
N ALA A 163 19.42 -0.78 15.31
CA ALA A 163 20.87 -0.67 15.46
C ALA A 163 21.53 0.13 14.33
N VAL A 164 21.05 -0.01 13.08
CA VAL A 164 21.52 0.79 11.94
C VAL A 164 21.11 2.24 12.11
N VAL A 165 19.86 2.51 12.46
CA VAL A 165 19.36 3.87 12.70
C VAL A 165 20.11 4.54 13.86
N ASP A 166 20.33 3.84 14.98
CA ASP A 166 21.08 4.35 16.13
C ASP A 166 22.51 4.75 15.71
N ARG A 167 23.17 3.89 14.96
CA ARG A 167 24.54 4.16 14.49
C ARG A 167 24.58 5.37 13.55
N LEU A 168 23.66 5.49 12.61
CA LEU A 168 23.67 6.56 11.61
C LEU A 168 23.16 7.88 12.16
N SER A 169 22.25 7.88 13.13
CA SER A 169 21.71 9.10 13.74
C SER A 169 22.67 9.81 14.67
N VAL A 170 23.62 9.07 15.29
CA VAL A 170 24.54 9.59 16.32
C VAL A 170 25.92 9.96 15.78
N THR A 171 26.35 9.41 14.64
CA THR A 171 27.72 9.58 14.15
C THR A 171 27.86 10.81 13.23
N PRO A 172 28.37 11.96 13.75
CA PRO A 172 28.65 13.12 12.92
C PRO A 172 29.83 12.93 11.97
N GLU A 173 30.73 12.02 12.29
CA GLU A 173 32.09 11.96 11.71
C GLU A 173 32.24 11.09 10.47
N VAL A 174 31.42 10.04 10.28
CA VAL A 174 31.45 9.21 9.06
C VAL A 174 30.85 9.94 7.86
N ALA A 175 30.11 11.00 8.11
CA ALA A 175 29.35 11.78 7.12
C ALA A 175 30.10 13.00 6.55
N HIS A 176 31.40 13.15 6.77
CA HIS A 176 32.12 14.33 6.28
C HIS A 176 32.66 14.19 4.84
N THR A 177 32.51 13.03 4.22
CA THR A 177 32.84 12.84 2.79
C THR A 177 31.58 12.53 1.99
N PRO A 178 31.43 13.08 0.76
CA PRO A 178 30.28 12.77 -0.10
C PRO A 178 30.10 11.27 -0.35
N ILE A 179 31.16 10.50 -0.42
CA ILE A 179 31.16 9.05 -0.57
C ILE A 179 30.55 8.37 0.66
N GLY A 180 30.97 8.78 1.87
CA GLY A 180 30.46 8.18 3.11
C GLY A 180 28.99 8.53 3.40
N GLN A 181 28.48 9.63 2.87
CA GLN A 181 27.08 10.04 3.00
C GLN A 181 26.18 9.20 2.09
N GLY A 182 26.55 9.01 0.83
CA GLY A 182 25.82 8.17 -0.10
C GLY A 182 25.77 6.70 0.37
N ASP A 183 26.87 6.21 0.94
CA ASP A 183 26.94 4.84 1.49
C ASP A 183 26.03 4.68 2.73
N ALA A 184 25.93 5.70 3.59
CA ALA A 184 25.06 5.68 4.76
C ALA A 184 23.57 5.67 4.38
N SER A 185 23.16 6.50 3.42
CA SER A 185 21.78 6.54 2.92
C SER A 185 21.40 5.24 2.22
N ARG A 186 22.28 4.67 1.42
CA ARG A 186 22.10 3.35 0.80
C ARG A 186 21.99 2.23 1.85
N LEU A 187 22.87 2.21 2.85
CA LEU A 187 22.80 1.22 3.94
C LEU A 187 21.43 1.28 4.64
N LEU A 188 20.89 2.47 4.84
CA LEU A 188 19.57 2.64 5.45
C LEU A 188 18.46 2.11 4.54
N ALA A 189 18.50 2.42 3.23
CA ALA A 189 17.54 1.89 2.27
C ALA A 189 17.59 0.35 2.19
N TYR A 190 18.78 -0.26 2.13
CA TYR A 190 18.93 -1.71 2.20
C TYR A 190 18.37 -2.29 3.51
N SER A 191 18.68 -1.64 4.64
CA SER A 191 18.17 -2.08 5.94
C SER A 191 16.65 -2.05 5.97
N LEU A 192 16.01 -1.01 5.41
CA LEU A 192 14.57 -0.89 5.28
C LEU A 192 13.99 -2.04 4.44
N LEU A 193 14.53 -2.25 3.22
CA LEU A 193 14.09 -3.31 2.31
C LEU A 193 14.23 -4.71 2.94
N HIS A 194 15.26 -4.96 3.76
CA HIS A 194 15.45 -6.23 4.44
C HIS A 194 14.61 -6.37 5.71
N THR A 195 14.13 -5.28 6.28
CA THR A 195 13.35 -5.29 7.52
C THR A 195 11.88 -5.66 7.24
N PHE A 196 11.30 -5.16 6.16
CA PHE A 196 9.89 -5.35 5.81
C PHE A 196 9.75 -6.26 4.60
N GLU A 197 8.71 -7.11 4.61
CA GLU A 197 8.44 -7.96 3.46
C GLU A 197 8.01 -7.14 2.25
N ASN A 198 8.71 -7.32 1.13
CA ASN A 198 8.46 -6.61 -0.11
C ASN A 198 8.83 -7.47 -1.34
N ASN A 199 8.47 -6.98 -2.51
CA ASN A 199 8.68 -7.68 -3.77
C ASN A 199 10.06 -7.44 -4.42
N VAL A 200 10.96 -6.69 -3.80
CA VAL A 200 12.32 -6.42 -4.29
C VAL A 200 13.34 -7.33 -3.59
N VAL A 201 13.26 -7.40 -2.25
CA VAL A 201 14.10 -8.28 -1.43
C VAL A 201 13.23 -9.42 -0.93
N GLY A 202 12.92 -10.36 -1.80
CA GLY A 202 12.34 -11.65 -1.43
C GLY A 202 13.42 -12.72 -1.48
N ASP A 203 13.33 -13.71 -0.61
CA ASP A 203 14.14 -14.91 -0.75
C ASP A 203 13.91 -15.52 -2.13
N ASP A 204 15.01 -15.61 -2.87
CA ASP A 204 15.14 -16.34 -4.12
C ASP A 204 14.41 -15.75 -5.35
N ARG A 205 15.20 -15.48 -6.41
CA ARG A 205 14.67 -15.20 -7.77
C ARG A 205 13.70 -16.28 -8.27
N GLY A 206 13.66 -17.44 -7.62
CA GLY A 206 12.67 -18.49 -7.78
C GLY A 206 11.32 -18.13 -7.17
N ALA A 207 11.28 -17.63 -5.93
CA ALA A 207 10.03 -17.34 -5.22
C ALA A 207 9.24 -16.16 -5.81
N VAL A 208 9.91 -15.18 -6.42
CA VAL A 208 9.23 -14.06 -7.11
C VAL A 208 8.64 -14.51 -8.46
N ARG A 209 9.32 -15.42 -9.16
CA ARG A 209 8.74 -16.11 -10.33
C ARG A 209 7.59 -17.00 -9.89
N ASP A 210 7.76 -17.78 -8.81
CA ASP A 210 6.74 -18.65 -8.24
C ASP A 210 5.55 -17.84 -7.68
N ALA A 211 5.76 -16.67 -7.05
CA ALA A 211 4.68 -15.80 -6.60
C ALA A 211 3.96 -15.09 -7.75
N ARG A 212 4.66 -14.74 -8.83
CA ARG A 212 4.04 -14.22 -10.06
C ARG A 212 3.25 -15.31 -10.77
N ASP A 213 3.82 -16.49 -10.89
CA ASP A 213 3.17 -17.67 -11.45
C ASP A 213 2.06 -18.18 -10.53
N ALA A 214 2.24 -18.11 -9.19
CA ALA A 214 1.22 -18.42 -8.21
C ALA A 214 0.04 -17.44 -8.29
N THR A 215 0.27 -16.12 -8.43
CA THR A 215 -0.82 -15.14 -8.55
C THR A 215 -1.56 -15.31 -9.88
N GLN A 216 -0.86 -15.61 -10.96
CA GLN A 216 -1.46 -15.91 -12.25
C GLN A 216 -2.17 -17.28 -12.25
N SER A 217 -1.65 -18.28 -11.55
CA SER A 217 -2.31 -19.58 -11.38
C SER A 217 -3.56 -19.46 -10.53
N VAL A 218 -3.58 -18.63 -9.49
CA VAL A 218 -4.76 -18.28 -8.69
C VAL A 218 -5.84 -17.65 -9.55
N VAL A 219 -5.48 -16.69 -10.42
CA VAL A 219 -6.44 -16.07 -11.34
C VAL A 219 -7.01 -17.11 -12.31
N ARG A 220 -6.18 -17.95 -12.91
CA ARG A 220 -6.64 -19.03 -13.81
C ARG A 220 -7.55 -20.04 -13.10
N LEU A 221 -7.22 -20.39 -11.86
CA LEU A 221 -8.05 -21.27 -11.04
C LEU A 221 -9.40 -20.61 -10.74
N ALA A 222 -9.39 -19.36 -10.30
CA ALA A 222 -10.61 -18.60 -10.03
C ALA A 222 -11.48 -18.42 -11.28
N GLN A 223 -10.90 -18.14 -12.44
CA GLN A 223 -11.61 -18.07 -13.71
C GLN A 223 -12.29 -19.40 -14.07
N ARG A 224 -11.63 -20.53 -13.82
CA ARG A 224 -12.21 -21.87 -14.02
C ARG A 224 -13.38 -22.09 -13.07
N VAL A 225 -13.22 -21.86 -11.78
CA VAL A 225 -14.28 -22.02 -10.78
C VAL A 225 -15.47 -21.10 -11.10
N ILE A 226 -15.23 -19.85 -11.50
CA ILE A 226 -16.27 -18.94 -11.95
C ILE A 226 -16.96 -19.49 -13.19
N GLY A 227 -16.22 -19.96 -14.19
CA GLY A 227 -16.79 -20.53 -15.42
C GLY A 227 -17.69 -21.75 -15.15
N GLU A 228 -17.31 -22.61 -14.22
CA GLU A 228 -18.07 -23.80 -13.83
C GLU A 228 -19.29 -23.48 -12.96
N ARG A 229 -19.23 -22.45 -12.12
CA ARG A 229 -20.21 -22.16 -11.07
C ARG A 229 -20.85 -20.78 -11.14
N ALA A 230 -20.72 -20.07 -12.26
CA ALA A 230 -21.31 -18.73 -12.40
C ALA A 230 -22.85 -18.74 -12.26
N GLY A 231 -23.51 -19.86 -12.58
CA GLY A 231 -24.94 -20.04 -12.40
C GLY A 231 -25.39 -20.26 -10.95
N ASP A 232 -24.46 -20.59 -10.05
CA ASP A 232 -24.73 -20.85 -8.65
C ASP A 232 -24.66 -19.55 -7.81
N ASP A 233 -25.11 -19.64 -6.54
CA ASP A 233 -24.88 -18.58 -5.55
C ASP A 233 -23.43 -18.63 -5.03
N LEU A 234 -22.49 -18.20 -5.86
CA LEU A 234 -21.06 -18.22 -5.57
C LEU A 234 -20.66 -16.97 -4.77
N ALA A 235 -20.45 -17.14 -3.46
CA ALA A 235 -19.91 -16.09 -2.61
C ALA A 235 -18.40 -15.87 -2.86
N MET A 236 -17.92 -14.63 -2.74
CA MET A 236 -16.50 -14.31 -2.94
C MET A 236 -15.58 -14.95 -1.90
N SER A 237 -16.08 -15.22 -0.69
CA SER A 237 -15.39 -15.99 0.35
C SER A 237 -15.18 -17.44 -0.05
N ASP A 238 -16.16 -18.04 -0.73
CA ASP A 238 -16.09 -19.43 -1.19
C ASP A 238 -15.11 -19.56 -2.35
N LEU A 239 -15.16 -18.62 -3.29
CA LEU A 239 -14.19 -18.56 -4.38
C LEU A 239 -12.75 -18.42 -3.87
N ALA A 240 -12.52 -17.54 -2.88
CA ALA A 240 -11.21 -17.38 -2.29
C ALA A 240 -10.72 -18.65 -1.57
N ARG A 241 -11.62 -19.34 -0.85
CA ARG A 241 -11.32 -20.62 -0.18
C ARG A 241 -10.98 -21.72 -1.19
N GLU A 242 -11.71 -21.84 -2.28
CA GLU A 242 -11.42 -22.81 -3.34
C GLU A 242 -10.10 -22.51 -4.07
N CYS A 243 -9.72 -21.25 -4.14
CA CYS A 243 -8.42 -20.84 -4.67
C CYS A 243 -7.28 -20.91 -3.64
N HIS A 244 -7.55 -21.38 -2.41
CA HIS A 244 -6.59 -21.46 -1.30
C HIS A 244 -5.91 -20.13 -0.95
N VAL A 245 -6.64 -19.04 -1.11
CA VAL A 245 -6.15 -17.67 -0.81
C VAL A 245 -7.17 -16.89 0.02
N THR A 246 -6.74 -15.77 0.58
CA THR A 246 -7.69 -14.83 1.21
C THR A 246 -8.47 -14.04 0.15
N SER A 247 -9.67 -13.56 0.49
CA SER A 247 -10.46 -12.71 -0.42
C SER A 247 -9.67 -11.48 -0.89
N ARG A 248 -8.80 -10.96 -0.07
CA ARG A 248 -7.92 -9.82 -0.39
C ARG A 248 -6.85 -10.21 -1.42
N ALA A 249 -6.18 -11.34 -1.23
CA ALA A 249 -5.20 -11.86 -2.20
C ALA A 249 -5.84 -12.14 -3.55
N LEU A 250 -7.07 -12.67 -3.56
CA LEU A 250 -7.85 -12.87 -4.78
C LEU A 250 -8.18 -11.55 -5.49
N GLN A 251 -8.63 -10.52 -4.74
CA GLN A 251 -8.90 -9.19 -5.30
C GLN A 251 -7.64 -8.55 -5.89
N TYR A 252 -6.52 -8.65 -5.19
CA TYR A 252 -5.23 -8.17 -5.66
C TYR A 252 -4.81 -8.86 -6.96
N ALA A 253 -4.89 -10.19 -7.01
CA ALA A 253 -4.56 -10.98 -8.18
C ALA A 253 -5.40 -10.59 -9.42
N PHE A 254 -6.71 -10.41 -9.25
CA PHE A 254 -7.60 -9.98 -10.34
C PHE A 254 -7.30 -8.57 -10.83
N ARG A 255 -7.10 -7.60 -9.92
CA ARG A 255 -6.73 -6.23 -10.32
C ARG A 255 -5.41 -6.21 -11.08
N ARG A 256 -4.42 -6.96 -10.61
CA ARG A 256 -3.08 -7.01 -11.24
C ARG A 256 -3.08 -7.63 -12.62
N HIS A 257 -3.84 -8.69 -12.85
CA HIS A 257 -3.77 -9.50 -14.07
C HIS A 257 -4.92 -9.27 -15.05
N LEU A 258 -6.06 -8.78 -14.58
CA LEU A 258 -7.29 -8.60 -15.37
C LEU A 258 -7.85 -7.19 -15.28
N ASP A 259 -7.21 -6.30 -14.53
CA ASP A 259 -7.65 -4.91 -14.29
C ASP A 259 -9.12 -4.80 -13.81
N CYS A 260 -9.62 -5.82 -13.15
CA CYS A 260 -10.97 -5.86 -12.62
C CYS A 260 -11.03 -6.49 -11.22
N THR A 261 -12.19 -6.48 -10.58
CA THR A 261 -12.41 -7.23 -9.34
C THR A 261 -12.95 -8.64 -9.65
N PRO A 262 -12.75 -9.66 -8.78
CA PRO A 262 -13.36 -10.98 -8.94
C PRO A 262 -14.88 -10.93 -9.09
N HIS A 263 -15.54 -10.02 -8.36
CA HIS A 263 -16.98 -9.81 -8.45
C HIS A 263 -17.41 -9.22 -9.81
N ALA A 264 -16.65 -8.27 -10.33
CA ALA A 264 -16.91 -7.71 -11.67
C ALA A 264 -16.73 -8.77 -12.75
N TYR A 265 -15.69 -9.61 -12.63
CA TYR A 265 -15.46 -10.73 -13.56
C TYR A 265 -16.59 -11.76 -13.51
N LEU A 266 -17.02 -12.22 -12.32
CA LEU A 266 -18.17 -13.11 -12.16
C LEU A 266 -19.44 -12.51 -12.80
N ARG A 267 -19.66 -11.20 -12.59
CA ARG A 267 -20.81 -10.52 -13.16
C ARG A 267 -20.77 -10.48 -14.69
N GLN A 268 -19.59 -10.32 -15.26
CA GLN A 268 -19.36 -10.35 -16.70
C GLN A 268 -19.68 -11.74 -17.29
N VAL A 269 -19.15 -12.81 -16.66
CA VAL A 269 -19.44 -14.20 -17.06
C VAL A 269 -20.93 -14.51 -16.96
N ARG A 270 -21.62 -14.01 -15.94
CA ARG A 270 -23.09 -14.16 -15.80
C ARG A 270 -23.85 -13.45 -16.90
N LEU A 271 -23.41 -12.26 -17.34
CA LEU A 271 -24.01 -11.56 -18.48
C LEU A 271 -23.83 -12.35 -19.78
N ASP A 272 -22.66 -12.95 -20.01
CA ASP A 272 -22.41 -13.84 -21.15
C ASP A 272 -23.33 -15.05 -21.15
N LEU A 273 -23.55 -15.68 -20.00
CA LEU A 273 -24.48 -16.82 -19.86
C LEU A 273 -25.93 -16.39 -20.14
N VAL A 274 -26.36 -15.22 -19.64
CA VAL A 274 -27.69 -14.70 -19.98
C VAL A 274 -27.80 -14.43 -21.47
N HIS A 275 -26.76 -13.85 -22.10
CA HIS A 275 -26.75 -13.62 -23.54
C HIS A 275 -26.87 -14.91 -24.33
N GLN A 276 -26.17 -15.97 -23.94
CA GLN A 276 -26.24 -17.29 -24.57
C GLN A 276 -27.66 -17.89 -24.49
N VAL A 277 -28.29 -17.94 -23.30
CA VAL A 277 -29.62 -18.52 -23.16
C VAL A 277 -30.71 -17.71 -23.87
N LEU A 278 -30.53 -16.38 -24.00
CA LEU A 278 -31.40 -15.53 -24.81
C LEU A 278 -31.23 -15.81 -26.31
N ARG A 279 -30.00 -15.97 -26.78
CA ARG A 279 -29.70 -16.30 -28.18
C ARG A 279 -30.16 -17.69 -28.59
N ASP A 280 -30.06 -18.66 -27.69
CA ASP A 280 -30.44 -20.05 -27.95
C ASP A 280 -31.96 -20.27 -27.86
N GLY A 281 -32.72 -19.24 -27.47
CA GLY A 281 -34.17 -19.33 -27.29
C GLY A 281 -34.59 -20.30 -26.19
N SER A 282 -33.67 -20.66 -25.29
CA SER A 282 -33.92 -21.63 -24.21
C SER A 282 -34.75 -21.06 -23.05
N VAL A 283 -35.13 -19.79 -23.13
CA VAL A 283 -35.95 -19.06 -22.16
C VAL A 283 -37.08 -18.30 -22.84
N SER A 284 -38.20 -18.17 -22.15
CA SER A 284 -39.38 -17.52 -22.70
C SER A 284 -39.44 -16.00 -22.42
N ASN A 285 -38.69 -15.54 -21.44
CA ASN A 285 -38.63 -14.11 -21.13
C ASN A 285 -37.27 -13.70 -20.54
N VAL A 286 -36.97 -12.40 -20.69
CA VAL A 286 -35.72 -11.78 -20.24
C VAL A 286 -35.60 -11.76 -18.71
N GLY A 287 -36.71 -11.60 -17.99
CA GLY A 287 -36.72 -11.51 -16.54
C GLY A 287 -36.26 -12.81 -15.88
N ASP A 288 -36.74 -13.94 -16.35
CA ASP A 288 -36.39 -15.26 -15.86
C ASP A 288 -34.92 -15.59 -16.17
N ALA A 289 -34.46 -15.24 -17.37
CA ALA A 289 -33.06 -15.38 -17.74
C ALA A 289 -32.16 -14.56 -16.81
N ALA A 290 -32.48 -13.31 -16.56
CA ALA A 290 -31.73 -12.43 -15.68
C ALA A 290 -31.73 -12.93 -14.23
N ALA A 291 -32.90 -13.30 -13.68
CA ALA A 291 -33.04 -13.79 -12.31
C ALA A 291 -32.25 -15.08 -12.06
N ARG A 292 -32.26 -16.01 -13.04
CA ARG A 292 -31.51 -17.29 -12.98
C ARG A 292 -30.01 -17.07 -12.73
N TYR A 293 -29.45 -15.97 -13.23
CA TYR A 293 -28.02 -15.65 -13.07
C TYR A 293 -27.75 -14.52 -12.07
N GLY A 294 -28.71 -14.25 -11.16
CA GLY A 294 -28.51 -13.33 -10.03
C GLY A 294 -28.71 -11.86 -10.35
N PHE A 295 -29.41 -11.51 -11.43
CA PHE A 295 -29.74 -10.13 -11.77
C PHE A 295 -31.17 -9.80 -11.34
N TYR A 296 -31.33 -9.34 -10.11
CA TYR A 296 -32.63 -9.02 -9.52
C TYR A 296 -33.13 -7.58 -9.77
N ASN A 297 -32.30 -6.73 -10.35
CA ASN A 297 -32.68 -5.36 -10.73
C ASN A 297 -32.73 -5.22 -12.25
N PRO A 298 -33.94 -5.22 -12.87
CA PRO A 298 -34.10 -5.21 -14.33
C PRO A 298 -33.49 -3.99 -15.01
N GLY A 299 -33.61 -2.81 -14.40
CA GLY A 299 -33.09 -1.57 -14.99
C GLY A 299 -31.57 -1.56 -15.06
N ARG A 300 -30.91 -1.95 -13.97
CA ARG A 300 -29.46 -2.06 -13.91
C ARG A 300 -28.92 -3.17 -14.82
N PHE A 301 -29.60 -4.30 -14.84
CA PHE A 301 -29.26 -5.41 -15.75
C PHE A 301 -29.32 -4.98 -17.22
N ALA A 302 -30.42 -4.33 -17.64
CA ALA A 302 -30.58 -3.89 -19.04
C ALA A 302 -29.53 -2.84 -19.45
N ALA A 303 -29.12 -1.97 -18.52
CA ALA A 303 -28.07 -0.99 -18.76
C ALA A 303 -26.70 -1.66 -18.94
N GLU A 304 -26.34 -2.59 -18.07
CA GLU A 304 -25.08 -3.34 -18.13
C GLU A 304 -25.03 -4.27 -19.36
N TYR A 305 -26.13 -4.93 -19.67
CA TYR A 305 -26.25 -5.77 -20.86
C TYR A 305 -26.04 -4.96 -22.15
N ARG A 306 -26.68 -3.78 -22.24
CA ARG A 306 -26.52 -2.89 -23.41
C ARG A 306 -25.09 -2.38 -23.55
N LEU A 307 -24.43 -2.08 -22.41
CA LEU A 307 -23.04 -1.65 -22.42
C LEU A 307 -22.11 -2.74 -22.96
N MET A 308 -22.41 -4.01 -22.66
CA MET A 308 -21.56 -5.14 -23.03
C MET A 308 -21.81 -5.67 -24.44
N PHE A 309 -23.09 -5.71 -24.86
CA PHE A 309 -23.49 -6.35 -26.13
C PHE A 309 -24.01 -5.37 -27.20
N GLU A 310 -24.02 -4.07 -26.90
CA GLU A 310 -24.49 -3.00 -27.77
C GLU A 310 -25.96 -3.14 -28.22
N GLU A 311 -26.71 -4.05 -27.58
CA GLU A 311 -28.14 -4.28 -27.84
C GLU A 311 -28.94 -4.52 -26.54
N ASN A 312 -30.28 -4.38 -26.61
CA ASN A 312 -31.11 -4.68 -25.45
C ASN A 312 -31.37 -6.19 -25.33
N PRO A 313 -31.50 -6.75 -24.11
CA PRO A 313 -31.74 -8.19 -23.92
C PRO A 313 -33.04 -8.68 -24.60
N GLY A 314 -34.08 -7.84 -24.69
CA GLY A 314 -35.31 -8.14 -25.45
C GLY A 314 -35.07 -8.28 -26.94
N GLN A 315 -34.17 -7.51 -27.53
CA GLN A 315 -33.83 -7.60 -28.95
C GLN A 315 -33.10 -8.92 -29.24
N THR A 316 -32.21 -9.34 -28.34
CA THR A 316 -31.54 -10.64 -28.46
C THR A 316 -32.54 -11.79 -28.45
N LEU A 317 -33.52 -11.77 -27.53
CA LEU A 317 -34.53 -12.82 -27.41
C LEU A 317 -35.44 -12.87 -28.64
N VAL A 318 -35.93 -11.70 -29.17
CA VAL A 318 -36.77 -11.67 -30.37
C VAL A 318 -36.04 -12.24 -31.58
N ARG A 319 -34.74 -12.00 -31.70
CA ARG A 319 -33.92 -12.50 -32.81
C ARG A 319 -33.73 -14.00 -32.82
N SER A 320 -33.79 -14.64 -31.65
CA SER A 320 -33.67 -16.09 -31.50
C SER A 320 -34.98 -16.86 -31.81
N THR A 321 -36.11 -16.15 -31.76
CA THR A 321 -37.46 -16.73 -32.02
C THR A 321 -37.98 -16.46 -33.43
N ALA A 322 -37.24 -15.74 -34.26
CA ALA A 322 -37.53 -15.43 -35.64
C ALA A 322 -36.79 -16.37 -36.59
#